data_17a8660a7292469fcd2eb40f38418792
#
_entry.id   17a8660a7292469fcd2eb40f38418792
#
_cell.length_a   1.000
_cell.length_b   1.000
_cell.length_c   1.000
_cell.angle_alpha   90.00
_cell.angle_beta   90.00
_cell.angle_gamma   90.00
#
_symmetry.space_group_name_H-M   'P 1'
#
loop_
_entity.id
_entity.type
_entity.pdbx_description
1 polymer ?
#
loop_
_entity_poly.entity_id
_entity_poly.type
_entity_poly.pdbx_seq_one_letter_code
_entity_poly.pdbx_strand_id
1 'polypeptide(L)'
;MERNVTLDFVRGVAILGILLLNITAFGLPKAAYLNPAWYGDITRSDAWTWAILDLFAQVKFLTLFALLFGAGLQLLLKRGTRWIQSRLTLLVILGFIHGLFFWDGDILLAYGLVGLICWRLIRDAHSVKSLFNTGVMLYVMGLGVLLLLGMISGETTNRAWNPDAANLQYEQFWKLKGGTEAISNRADMLGDNLLALGAQYGWQLAGMMLMGASLMRTGWLKGEFSLRHYRRTGAGLVLLGVLINLPAVIAQWHIHWDYRWCAFLLQVPRELSAPFQTIGYAALIYGFWPSLSRLWMVSAIACVGRMALSNYLLQTLICTTLFYRFGLFMKFDRLTLLAFVIPVWAVNLAFSVLWLRYFRQGPLEWVWRQLTARASGISLKNTSR
;
A
#
# COMPACT_ATOMS: atom_id res chain seq x y z
N MET A 1 -17.18 -10.76 -19.06
CA MET A 1 -15.73 -10.52 -19.07
C MET A 1 -15.08 -11.72 -18.42
N GLU A 2 -14.23 -12.40 -19.14
CA GLU A 2 -13.36 -13.40 -18.52
C GLU A 2 -12.49 -12.74 -17.44
N ARG A 3 -12.33 -13.45 -16.37
CA ARG A 3 -11.60 -12.96 -15.19
C ARG A 3 -10.10 -13.03 -15.46
N ASN A 4 -9.40 -11.92 -15.31
CA ASN A 4 -7.94 -11.88 -15.48
C ASN A 4 -7.25 -12.38 -14.18
N VAL A 5 -6.87 -13.65 -14.19
CA VAL A 5 -6.21 -14.34 -13.06
C VAL A 5 -4.85 -13.70 -12.74
N THR A 6 -4.12 -13.23 -13.78
CA THR A 6 -2.83 -12.55 -13.60
C THR A 6 -2.99 -11.28 -12.77
N LEU A 7 -4.02 -10.48 -13.09
CA LEU A 7 -4.32 -9.25 -12.34
C LEU A 7 -4.70 -9.53 -10.88
N ASP A 8 -5.47 -10.60 -10.65
CA ASP A 8 -5.80 -11.04 -9.29
C ASP A 8 -4.53 -11.50 -8.53
N PHE A 9 -3.62 -12.20 -9.21
CA PHE A 9 -2.33 -12.60 -8.63
C PHE A 9 -1.47 -11.39 -8.26
N VAL A 10 -1.31 -10.41 -9.17
CA VAL A 10 -0.55 -9.18 -8.88
C VAL A 10 -1.15 -8.43 -7.68
N ARG A 11 -2.49 -8.39 -7.58
CA ARG A 11 -3.17 -7.79 -6.42
C ARG A 11 -2.90 -8.58 -5.13
N GLY A 12 -2.87 -9.90 -5.20
CA GLY A 12 -2.51 -10.77 -4.08
C GLY A 12 -1.08 -10.52 -3.60
N VAL A 13 -0.13 -10.42 -4.53
CA VAL A 13 1.26 -10.06 -4.24
C VAL A 13 1.34 -8.69 -3.56
N ALA A 14 0.58 -7.69 -4.04
CA ALA A 14 0.57 -6.36 -3.43
C ALA A 14 0.07 -6.41 -1.98
N ILE A 15 -1.06 -7.08 -1.69
CA ILE A 15 -1.64 -7.19 -0.35
C ILE A 15 -0.72 -7.96 0.61
N LEU A 16 -0.13 -9.04 0.17
CA LEU A 16 0.82 -9.79 0.99
C LEU A 16 2.11 -8.99 1.21
N GLY A 17 2.60 -8.32 0.16
CA GLY A 17 3.81 -7.48 0.24
C GLY A 17 3.66 -6.26 1.17
N ILE A 18 2.47 -5.67 1.26
CA ILE A 18 2.19 -4.56 2.21
C ILE A 18 2.45 -4.99 3.66
N LEU A 19 2.17 -6.24 4.02
CA LEU A 19 2.40 -6.74 5.37
C LEU A 19 3.89 -6.75 5.76
N LEU A 20 4.81 -6.92 4.80
CA LEU A 20 6.26 -6.86 5.09
C LEU A 20 6.69 -5.57 5.79
N LEU A 21 5.96 -4.48 5.53
CA LEU A 21 6.22 -3.18 6.13
C LEU A 21 5.29 -2.92 7.32
N ASN A 22 4.03 -3.26 7.16
CA ASN A 22 3.03 -3.04 8.20
C ASN A 22 3.32 -3.85 9.47
N ILE A 23 4.02 -4.99 9.38
CA ILE A 23 4.40 -5.76 10.56
C ILE A 23 5.28 -4.94 11.52
N THR A 24 6.16 -4.09 10.97
CA THR A 24 6.95 -3.14 11.76
C THR A 24 6.05 -2.08 12.43
N ALA A 25 5.08 -1.55 11.71
CA ALA A 25 4.13 -0.58 12.24
C ALA A 25 3.18 -1.17 13.30
N PHE A 26 2.90 -2.47 13.24
CA PHE A 26 2.15 -3.18 14.29
C PHE A 26 3.01 -3.51 15.51
N GLY A 27 4.25 -3.94 15.31
CA GLY A 27 5.10 -4.51 16.36
C GLY A 27 6.04 -3.52 17.05
N LEU A 28 6.34 -2.37 16.42
CA LEU A 28 7.27 -1.35 16.92
C LEU A 28 6.61 0.04 16.97
N PRO A 29 7.23 1.00 17.68
CA PRO A 29 6.76 2.37 17.70
C PRO A 29 6.69 3.02 16.31
N LYS A 30 5.85 4.05 16.18
CA LYS A 30 5.65 4.79 14.91
C LYS A 30 6.98 5.26 14.30
N ALA A 31 7.91 5.72 15.12
CA ALA A 31 9.23 6.15 14.67
C ALA A 31 9.99 5.05 13.92
N ALA A 32 9.86 3.80 14.36
CA ALA A 32 10.55 2.66 13.76
C ALA A 32 10.17 2.39 12.29
N TYR A 33 9.05 2.90 11.83
CA TYR A 33 8.59 2.63 10.45
C TYR A 33 9.57 3.17 9.40
N LEU A 34 10.09 4.37 9.61
CA LEU A 34 11.06 5.02 8.72
C LEU A 34 12.48 5.03 9.28
N ASN A 35 12.63 5.14 10.59
CA ASN A 35 13.93 5.24 11.26
C ASN A 35 14.26 3.92 11.97
N PRO A 36 15.20 3.11 11.47
CA PRO A 36 15.61 1.90 12.17
C PRO A 36 16.42 2.17 13.44
N ALA A 37 17.05 3.36 13.54
CA ALA A 37 17.84 3.80 14.71
C ALA A 37 17.00 4.66 15.70
N TRP A 38 15.69 4.45 15.75
CA TRP A 38 14.73 5.24 16.54
C TRP A 38 14.99 5.25 18.06
N TYR A 39 15.73 4.28 18.57
CA TYR A 39 16.04 4.15 20.01
C TYR A 39 17.54 3.98 20.25
N GLY A 40 18.38 4.76 19.59
CA GLY A 40 19.82 4.72 19.76
C GLY A 40 20.54 3.74 18.83
N ASP A 41 21.47 2.96 19.34
CA ASP A 41 22.27 2.05 18.53
C ASP A 41 21.43 0.95 17.89
N ILE A 42 21.60 0.82 16.58
CA ILE A 42 20.92 -0.21 15.78
C ILE A 42 21.75 -1.48 15.70
N THR A 43 21.10 -2.62 15.85
CA THR A 43 21.75 -3.92 15.59
C THR A 43 22.07 -4.07 14.10
N ARG A 44 23.14 -4.83 13.80
CA ARG A 44 23.53 -5.09 12.41
C ARG A 44 22.44 -5.81 11.62
N SER A 45 21.71 -6.72 12.27
CA SER A 45 20.57 -7.45 11.67
C SER A 45 19.43 -6.51 11.32
N ASP A 46 19.06 -5.58 12.19
CA ASP A 46 18.00 -4.60 11.94
C ASP A 46 18.37 -3.62 10.83
N ALA A 47 19.63 -3.19 10.77
CA ALA A 47 20.13 -2.32 9.72
C ALA A 47 20.03 -2.99 8.33
N TRP A 48 20.46 -4.24 8.20
CA TRP A 48 20.33 -5.00 6.96
C TRP A 48 18.89 -5.28 6.60
N THR A 49 18.06 -5.64 7.58
CA THR A 49 16.62 -5.88 7.36
C THR A 49 15.95 -4.61 6.84
N TRP A 50 16.24 -3.45 7.45
CA TRP A 50 15.75 -2.16 6.97
C TRP A 50 16.22 -1.89 5.54
N ALA A 51 17.51 -2.04 5.24
CA ALA A 51 18.06 -1.73 3.94
C ALA A 51 17.44 -2.57 2.82
N ILE A 52 17.26 -3.88 3.04
CA ILE A 52 16.62 -4.78 2.08
C ILE A 52 15.14 -4.40 1.87
N LEU A 53 14.43 -4.14 2.96
CA LEU A 53 13.02 -3.74 2.87
C LEU A 53 12.86 -2.37 2.21
N ASP A 54 13.71 -1.39 2.53
CA ASP A 54 13.68 -0.07 1.89
C ASP A 54 13.93 -0.18 0.39
N LEU A 55 14.92 -0.99 -0.01
CA LEU A 55 15.29 -1.13 -1.41
C LEU A 55 14.22 -1.84 -2.25
N PHE A 56 13.57 -2.88 -1.72
CA PHE A 56 12.70 -3.76 -2.49
C PHE A 56 11.22 -3.73 -2.14
N ALA A 57 10.85 -3.26 -0.96
CA ALA A 57 9.49 -3.33 -0.46
C ALA A 57 8.87 -1.98 -0.09
N GLN A 58 9.64 -1.10 0.62
CA GLN A 58 9.13 0.17 1.16
C GLN A 58 8.53 1.02 0.04
N VAL A 59 7.26 1.43 0.24
CA VAL A 59 6.44 2.16 -0.74
C VAL A 59 6.01 1.32 -1.95
N LYS A 60 6.83 0.37 -2.46
CA LYS A 60 6.63 -0.33 -3.73
C LYS A 60 5.31 -1.11 -3.78
N PHE A 61 4.98 -1.86 -2.72
CA PHE A 61 3.73 -2.64 -2.69
C PHE A 61 2.48 -1.77 -2.51
N LEU A 62 2.56 -0.67 -1.75
CA LEU A 62 1.49 0.33 -1.69
C LEU A 62 1.27 1.00 -3.04
N THR A 63 2.35 1.36 -3.72
CA THR A 63 2.34 1.95 -5.06
C THR A 63 1.78 0.96 -6.09
N LEU A 64 2.12 -0.34 -5.98
CA LEU A 64 1.55 -1.39 -6.80
C LEU A 64 0.04 -1.53 -6.57
N PHE A 65 -0.39 -1.48 -5.32
CA PHE A 65 -1.82 -1.53 -5.00
C PHE A 65 -2.56 -0.29 -5.54
N ALA A 66 -1.95 0.90 -5.48
CA ALA A 66 -2.50 2.13 -6.08
C ALA A 66 -2.65 2.03 -7.60
N LEU A 67 -1.64 1.52 -8.27
CA LEU A 67 -1.68 1.27 -9.73
C LEU A 67 -2.86 0.34 -10.08
N LEU A 68 -3.02 -0.77 -9.35
CA LEU A 68 -4.11 -1.73 -9.57
C LEU A 68 -5.48 -1.18 -9.18
N PHE A 69 -5.54 -0.30 -8.19
CA PHE A 69 -6.76 0.39 -7.81
C PHE A 69 -7.24 1.31 -8.94
N GLY A 70 -6.34 2.10 -9.53
CA GLY A 70 -6.62 2.93 -10.70
C GLY A 70 -7.08 2.10 -11.91
N ALA A 71 -6.42 0.97 -12.18
CA ALA A 71 -6.86 0.02 -13.18
C ALA A 71 -8.28 -0.51 -12.91
N GLY A 72 -8.60 -0.77 -11.64
CA GLY A 72 -9.93 -1.14 -11.18
C GLY A 72 -10.98 -0.03 -11.42
N LEU A 73 -10.64 1.22 -11.13
CA LEU A 73 -11.50 2.37 -11.42
C LEU A 73 -11.83 2.47 -12.90
N GLN A 74 -10.84 2.28 -13.78
CA GLN A 74 -11.03 2.25 -15.22
C GLN A 74 -12.05 1.18 -15.65
N LEU A 75 -11.99 -0.01 -15.06
CA LEU A 75 -12.95 -1.08 -15.34
C LEU A 75 -14.36 -0.77 -14.81
N LEU A 76 -14.43 -0.07 -13.68
CA LEU A 76 -15.69 0.30 -13.05
C LEU A 76 -16.44 1.43 -13.79
N LEU A 77 -15.81 2.20 -14.68
CA LEU A 77 -16.50 3.25 -15.45
C LEU A 77 -17.74 2.72 -16.19
N LYS A 78 -17.71 1.47 -16.63
CA LYS A 78 -18.84 0.80 -17.30
C LYS A 78 -20.08 0.62 -16.40
N ARG A 79 -19.94 0.73 -15.08
CA ARG A 79 -21.02 0.60 -14.10
C ARG A 79 -21.80 1.89 -13.86
N GLY A 80 -21.29 3.02 -14.40
CA GLY A 80 -21.87 4.33 -14.22
C GLY A 80 -21.42 5.08 -12.97
N THR A 81 -21.66 6.39 -12.99
CA THR A 81 -21.13 7.33 -11.98
C THR A 81 -21.67 7.06 -10.58
N ARG A 82 -22.97 6.80 -10.43
CA ARG A 82 -23.59 6.53 -9.13
C ARG A 82 -22.97 5.31 -8.44
N TRP A 83 -22.69 4.25 -9.21
CA TRP A 83 -22.04 3.06 -8.68
C TRP A 83 -20.64 3.35 -8.14
N ILE A 84 -19.83 4.08 -8.92
CA ILE A 84 -18.45 4.40 -8.54
C ILE A 84 -18.42 5.30 -7.31
N GLN A 85 -19.24 6.36 -7.30
CA GLN A 85 -19.31 7.28 -6.17
C GLN A 85 -19.74 6.56 -4.89
N SER A 86 -20.83 5.79 -4.93
CA SER A 86 -21.29 5.04 -3.77
C SER A 86 -20.24 4.05 -3.26
N ARG A 87 -19.56 3.36 -4.19
CA ARG A 87 -18.50 2.42 -3.84
C ARG A 87 -17.31 3.07 -3.15
N LEU A 88 -16.86 4.22 -3.65
CA LEU A 88 -15.75 4.97 -3.09
C LEU A 88 -16.12 5.66 -1.78
N THR A 89 -17.32 6.23 -1.67
CA THR A 89 -17.81 6.81 -0.40
C THR A 89 -17.91 5.76 0.70
N LEU A 90 -18.40 4.56 0.39
CA LEU A 90 -18.41 3.45 1.35
C LEU A 90 -16.99 3.02 1.74
N LEU A 91 -16.02 3.10 0.83
CA LEU A 91 -14.62 2.83 1.14
C LEU A 91 -14.04 3.89 2.08
N VAL A 92 -14.37 5.18 1.88
CA VAL A 92 -14.01 6.29 2.78
C VAL A 92 -14.56 6.03 4.19
N ILE A 93 -15.85 5.68 4.29
CA ILE A 93 -16.50 5.38 5.58
C ILE A 93 -15.82 4.18 6.26
N LEU A 94 -15.57 3.11 5.50
CA LEU A 94 -14.89 1.93 6.02
C LEU A 94 -13.46 2.26 6.49
N GLY A 95 -12.71 3.03 5.70
CA GLY A 95 -11.36 3.45 6.06
C GLY A 95 -11.34 4.36 7.29
N PHE A 96 -12.30 5.28 7.41
CA PHE A 96 -12.46 6.11 8.60
C PHE A 96 -12.72 5.25 9.86
N ILE A 97 -13.65 4.30 9.77
CA ILE A 97 -13.95 3.37 10.88
C ILE A 97 -12.72 2.52 11.21
N HIS A 98 -12.05 1.99 10.19
CA HIS A 98 -10.87 1.16 10.38
C HIS A 98 -9.70 1.94 11.00
N GLY A 99 -9.39 3.15 10.50
CA GLY A 99 -8.34 4.01 11.02
C GLY A 99 -8.58 4.46 12.46
N LEU A 100 -9.82 4.80 12.80
CA LEU A 100 -10.17 5.31 14.11
C LEU A 100 -10.27 4.20 15.18
N PHE A 101 -10.91 3.07 14.85
CA PHE A 101 -11.25 2.04 15.86
C PHE A 101 -10.30 0.84 15.88
N PHE A 102 -9.60 0.55 14.78
CA PHE A 102 -8.79 -0.66 14.70
C PHE A 102 -7.30 -0.37 14.61
N TRP A 103 -6.84 0.45 13.64
CA TRP A 103 -5.42 0.64 13.42
C TRP A 103 -5.09 1.96 12.70
N ASP A 104 -4.15 2.70 13.25
CA ASP A 104 -3.68 4.01 12.79
C ASP A 104 -2.98 4.00 11.42
N GLY A 105 -2.55 2.84 10.93
CA GLY A 105 -1.93 2.65 9.60
C GLY A 105 -2.94 2.38 8.48
N ASP A 106 -4.20 2.85 8.58
CA ASP A 106 -5.21 2.65 7.53
C ASP A 106 -4.80 3.28 6.19
N ILE A 107 -5.04 2.54 5.11
CA ILE A 107 -4.87 3.02 3.74
C ILE A 107 -6.21 3.22 3.00
N LEU A 108 -7.29 2.61 3.48
CA LEU A 108 -8.57 2.58 2.78
C LEU A 108 -9.18 3.98 2.65
N LEU A 109 -9.04 4.80 3.71
CA LEU A 109 -9.50 6.19 3.72
C LEU A 109 -8.82 7.00 2.62
N ALA A 110 -7.49 6.93 2.54
CA ALA A 110 -6.71 7.64 1.52
C ALA A 110 -7.09 7.19 0.11
N TYR A 111 -7.22 5.87 -0.12
CA TYR A 111 -7.61 5.31 -1.41
C TYR A 111 -9.03 5.69 -1.81
N GLY A 112 -9.95 5.74 -0.85
CA GLY A 112 -11.32 6.20 -1.06
C GLY A 112 -11.39 7.67 -1.46
N LEU A 113 -10.73 8.55 -0.69
CA LEU A 113 -10.72 10.00 -0.93
C LEU A 113 -10.05 10.35 -2.26
N VAL A 114 -8.85 9.85 -2.50
CA VAL A 114 -8.12 10.09 -3.76
C VAL A 114 -8.86 9.46 -4.94
N GLY A 115 -9.45 8.27 -4.75
CA GLY A 115 -10.28 7.60 -5.75
C GLY A 115 -11.50 8.44 -6.18
N LEU A 116 -12.13 9.17 -5.24
CA LEU A 116 -13.26 10.08 -5.52
C LEU A 116 -12.87 11.26 -6.44
N ILE A 117 -11.61 11.61 -6.50
CA ILE A 117 -11.06 12.60 -7.43
C ILE A 117 -10.64 11.90 -8.73
N CYS A 118 -9.85 10.86 -8.63
CA CYS A 118 -9.22 10.18 -9.76
C CYS A 118 -10.22 9.59 -10.75
N TRP A 119 -11.35 9.03 -10.30
CA TRP A 119 -12.31 8.43 -11.23
C TRP A 119 -12.87 9.45 -12.25
N ARG A 120 -13.01 10.73 -11.84
CA ARG A 120 -13.43 11.81 -12.75
C ARG A 120 -12.34 12.10 -13.78
N LEU A 121 -11.09 12.25 -13.32
CA LEU A 121 -9.94 12.45 -14.22
C LEU A 121 -9.77 11.29 -15.20
N ILE A 122 -9.99 10.06 -14.74
CA ILE A 122 -9.93 8.86 -15.59
C ILE A 122 -11.07 8.89 -16.62
N ARG A 123 -12.31 9.21 -16.21
CA ARG A 123 -13.46 9.29 -17.12
C ARG A 123 -13.26 10.33 -18.22
N ASP A 124 -12.81 11.51 -17.83
CA ASP A 124 -12.79 12.71 -18.69
C ASP A 124 -11.49 12.83 -19.51
N ALA A 125 -10.54 11.91 -19.33
CA ALA A 125 -9.28 11.92 -20.07
C ALA A 125 -9.49 11.64 -21.57
N HIS A 126 -9.07 12.60 -22.41
CA HIS A 126 -9.23 12.56 -23.86
C HIS A 126 -8.38 11.46 -24.54
N SER A 127 -7.22 11.15 -23.98
CA SER A 127 -6.32 10.13 -24.53
C SER A 127 -5.60 9.34 -23.45
N VAL A 128 -5.12 8.16 -23.82
CA VAL A 128 -4.30 7.31 -22.93
C VAL A 128 -3.00 8.01 -22.54
N LYS A 129 -2.37 8.70 -23.51
CA LYS A 129 -1.13 9.45 -23.29
C LYS A 129 -1.34 10.62 -22.32
N SER A 130 -2.43 11.38 -22.51
CA SER A 130 -2.78 12.48 -21.59
C SER A 130 -2.99 11.97 -20.17
N LEU A 131 -3.73 10.86 -20.01
CA LEU A 131 -3.98 10.24 -18.72
C LEU A 131 -2.68 9.80 -18.03
N PHE A 132 -1.77 9.15 -18.77
CA PHE A 132 -0.47 8.73 -18.25
C PHE A 132 0.40 9.93 -17.85
N ASN A 133 0.49 10.94 -18.71
CA ASN A 133 1.28 12.13 -18.45
C ASN A 133 0.76 12.94 -17.24
N THR A 134 -0.57 13.05 -17.10
CA THR A 134 -1.19 13.66 -15.91
C THR A 134 -0.82 12.85 -14.65
N GLY A 135 -0.83 11.53 -14.74
CA GLY A 135 -0.40 10.66 -13.64
C GLY A 135 1.05 10.90 -13.24
N VAL A 136 1.96 10.98 -14.22
CA VAL A 136 3.38 11.30 -13.98
C VAL A 136 3.53 12.69 -13.37
N MET A 137 2.83 13.70 -13.92
CA MET A 137 2.88 15.06 -13.39
C MET A 137 2.45 15.14 -11.92
N LEU A 138 1.33 14.52 -11.56
CA LEU A 138 0.87 14.50 -10.17
C LEU A 138 1.88 13.81 -9.25
N TYR A 139 2.44 12.69 -9.70
CA TYR A 139 3.46 11.97 -8.94
C TYR A 139 4.70 12.83 -8.68
N VAL A 140 5.20 13.51 -9.72
CA VAL A 140 6.34 14.43 -9.63
C VAL A 140 6.02 15.64 -8.76
N MET A 141 4.79 16.15 -8.79
CA MET A 141 4.36 17.22 -7.88
C MET A 141 4.49 16.77 -6.41
N GLY A 142 4.04 15.57 -6.07
CA GLY A 142 4.18 15.03 -4.72
C GLY A 142 5.64 14.88 -4.30
N LEU A 143 6.54 14.46 -5.22
CA LEU A 143 7.97 14.44 -4.99
C LEU A 143 8.55 15.84 -4.77
N GLY A 144 8.09 16.82 -5.56
CA GLY A 144 8.51 18.22 -5.44
C GLY A 144 8.14 18.80 -4.07
N VAL A 145 6.95 18.49 -3.57
CA VAL A 145 6.54 18.90 -2.21
C VAL A 145 7.42 18.25 -1.15
N LEU A 146 7.72 16.96 -1.27
CA LEU A 146 8.61 16.25 -0.34
C LEU A 146 10.02 16.88 -0.32
N LEU A 147 10.56 17.19 -1.50
CA LEU A 147 11.84 17.88 -1.64
C LEU A 147 11.80 19.27 -0.99
N LEU A 148 10.75 20.04 -1.26
CA LEU A 148 10.56 21.38 -0.69
C LEU A 148 10.50 21.31 0.84
N LEU A 149 9.73 20.39 1.41
CA LEU A 149 9.66 20.18 2.85
C LEU A 149 11.04 19.89 3.44
N GLY A 150 11.86 19.06 2.78
CA GLY A 150 13.22 18.78 3.20
C GLY A 150 14.16 20.00 3.11
N MET A 151 13.92 20.90 2.16
CA MET A 151 14.74 22.12 2.01
C MET A 151 14.40 23.18 3.06
N ILE A 152 13.12 23.35 3.39
CA ILE A 152 12.63 24.35 4.35
C ILE A 152 12.68 23.88 5.81
N SER A 153 12.75 22.57 6.06
CA SER A 153 12.89 22.02 7.41
C SER A 153 14.24 22.38 7.99
N GLY A 154 14.25 23.32 8.93
CA GLY A 154 15.45 23.76 9.65
C GLY A 154 15.79 22.91 10.88
N GLU A 155 14.91 22.00 11.27
CA GLU A 155 15.05 21.19 12.48
C GLU A 155 16.14 20.13 12.30
N THR A 156 16.96 19.96 13.33
CA THR A 156 18.00 18.93 13.38
C THR A 156 17.55 17.70 14.18
N THR A 157 16.49 17.86 14.99
CA THR A 157 15.94 16.79 15.83
C THR A 157 14.42 16.85 15.81
N ASN A 158 13.77 15.69 15.93
CA ASN A 158 12.32 15.60 16.06
C ASN A 158 11.94 14.42 16.94
N ARG A 159 11.05 14.62 17.92
CA ARG A 159 10.59 13.57 18.83
C ARG A 159 9.81 12.46 18.13
N ALA A 160 9.16 12.75 17.02
CA ALA A 160 8.51 11.71 16.22
C ALA A 160 9.51 10.82 15.48
N TRP A 161 10.77 11.27 15.30
CA TRP A 161 11.83 10.50 14.67
C TRP A 161 12.70 9.77 15.70
N ASN A 162 13.05 10.47 16.79
CA ASN A 162 13.84 9.95 17.90
C ASN A 162 13.04 10.20 19.21
N PRO A 163 12.05 9.34 19.52
CA PRO A 163 11.22 9.50 20.69
C PRO A 163 12.04 9.27 21.97
N ASP A 164 11.76 10.06 22.99
CA ASP A 164 12.29 9.83 24.33
C ASP A 164 11.58 8.66 25.04
N ALA A 165 12.10 8.26 26.19
CA ALA A 165 11.54 7.14 26.95
C ALA A 165 10.09 7.37 27.37
N ALA A 166 9.70 8.62 27.68
CA ALA A 166 8.34 8.97 28.07
C ALA A 166 7.37 8.83 26.88
N ASN A 167 7.77 9.29 25.70
CA ASN A 167 6.98 9.12 24.47
C ASN A 167 6.75 7.64 24.14
N LEU A 168 7.80 6.81 24.27
CA LEU A 168 7.72 5.37 24.01
C LEU A 168 6.82 4.66 25.02
N GLN A 169 6.94 4.98 26.31
CA GLN A 169 6.07 4.44 27.35
C GLN A 169 4.62 4.84 27.15
N TYR A 170 4.36 6.09 26.73
CA TYR A 170 3.01 6.55 26.43
C TYR A 170 2.43 5.85 25.19
N GLU A 171 3.22 5.69 24.12
CA GLU A 171 2.78 4.95 22.93
C GLU A 171 2.46 3.49 23.27
N GLN A 172 3.32 2.82 24.05
CA GLN A 172 3.08 1.47 24.52
C GLN A 172 1.81 1.39 25.39
N PHE A 173 1.64 2.33 26.31
CA PHE A 173 0.48 2.37 27.19
C PHE A 173 -0.84 2.43 26.41
N TRP A 174 -1.02 3.41 25.52
CA TRP A 174 -2.29 3.56 24.85
C TRP A 174 -2.57 2.45 23.82
N LYS A 175 -1.54 1.91 23.18
CA LYS A 175 -1.70 0.77 22.25
C LYS A 175 -2.13 -0.51 22.98
N LEU A 176 -1.58 -0.77 24.13
CA LEU A 176 -1.92 -1.96 24.94
C LEU A 176 -3.22 -1.81 25.72
N LYS A 177 -3.48 -0.64 26.31
CA LYS A 177 -4.71 -0.35 27.06
C LYS A 177 -5.94 -0.37 26.13
N GLY A 178 -5.83 0.21 24.94
CA GLY A 178 -6.97 0.38 24.04
C GLY A 178 -8.00 1.39 24.56
N GLY A 179 -9.27 1.21 24.18
CA GLY A 179 -10.36 2.04 24.67
C GLY A 179 -10.30 3.49 24.18
N THR A 180 -10.78 4.42 25.00
CA THR A 180 -10.86 5.86 24.66
C THR A 180 -9.49 6.48 24.38
N GLU A 181 -8.46 6.09 25.14
CA GLU A 181 -7.09 6.55 24.94
C GLU A 181 -6.58 6.23 23.53
N ALA A 182 -6.77 4.99 23.09
CA ALA A 182 -6.36 4.57 21.76
C ALA A 182 -7.17 5.27 20.66
N ILE A 183 -8.47 5.50 20.87
CA ILE A 183 -9.33 6.21 19.91
C ILE A 183 -8.87 7.67 19.80
N SER A 184 -8.59 8.35 20.90
CA SER A 184 -8.10 9.75 20.90
C SER A 184 -6.78 9.87 20.12
N ASN A 185 -5.79 9.03 20.46
CA ASN A 185 -4.50 9.04 19.76
C ASN A 185 -4.63 8.72 18.26
N ARG A 186 -5.51 7.76 17.89
CA ARG A 186 -5.77 7.47 16.48
C ARG A 186 -6.49 8.60 15.77
N ALA A 187 -7.37 9.34 16.44
CA ALA A 187 -8.02 10.51 15.86
C ALA A 187 -7.00 11.61 15.53
N ASP A 188 -6.04 11.87 16.41
CA ASP A 188 -4.96 12.82 16.17
C ASP A 188 -4.09 12.36 14.98
N MET A 189 -3.68 11.09 14.98
CA MET A 189 -2.91 10.51 13.87
C MET A 189 -3.68 10.54 12.54
N LEU A 190 -5.00 10.34 12.58
CA LEU A 190 -5.85 10.42 11.39
C LEU A 190 -5.87 11.85 10.82
N GLY A 191 -5.91 12.86 11.69
CA GLY A 191 -5.77 14.27 11.31
C GLY A 191 -4.43 14.53 10.60
N ASP A 192 -3.32 14.11 11.22
CA ASP A 192 -1.98 14.24 10.63
C ASP A 192 -1.86 13.53 9.27
N ASN A 193 -2.39 12.32 9.17
CA ASN A 193 -2.39 11.55 7.93
C ASN A 193 -3.23 12.22 6.83
N LEU A 194 -4.36 12.84 7.17
CA LEU A 194 -5.18 13.59 6.21
C LEU A 194 -4.47 14.87 5.73
N LEU A 195 -3.79 15.57 6.64
CA LEU A 195 -2.95 16.71 6.26
C LEU A 195 -1.82 16.30 5.32
N ALA A 196 -1.10 15.24 5.65
CA ALA A 196 -0.03 14.70 4.80
C ALA A 196 -0.55 14.19 3.46
N LEU A 197 -1.76 13.58 3.43
CA LEU A 197 -2.44 13.17 2.19
C LEU A 197 -2.70 14.36 1.28
N GLY A 198 -3.29 15.42 1.81
CA GLY A 198 -3.58 16.63 1.04
C GLY A 198 -2.32 17.37 0.60
N ALA A 199 -1.33 17.45 1.48
CA ALA A 199 -0.11 18.20 1.22
C ALA A 199 0.85 17.49 0.26
N GLN A 200 1.05 16.16 0.39
CA GLN A 200 2.15 15.49 -0.29
C GLN A 200 1.78 14.14 -0.92
N TYR A 201 1.56 13.09 -0.14
CA TYR A 201 1.51 11.73 -0.70
C TYR A 201 0.23 11.42 -1.48
N GLY A 202 -0.82 12.20 -1.30
CA GLY A 202 -2.05 12.09 -2.09
C GLY A 202 -1.84 12.37 -3.58
N TRP A 203 -0.92 13.25 -3.91
CA TRP A 203 -0.53 13.53 -5.30
C TRP A 203 0.15 12.32 -5.94
N GLN A 204 1.04 11.65 -5.21
CA GLN A 204 1.70 10.43 -5.67
C GLN A 204 0.70 9.29 -5.81
N LEU A 205 -0.21 9.14 -4.85
CA LEU A 205 -1.27 8.13 -4.88
C LEU A 205 -2.19 8.33 -6.10
N ALA A 206 -2.62 9.58 -6.35
CA ALA A 206 -3.41 9.94 -7.53
C ALA A 206 -2.64 9.65 -8.83
N GLY A 207 -1.37 10.05 -8.87
CA GLY A 207 -0.50 9.79 -10.02
C GLY A 207 -0.43 8.31 -10.39
N MET A 208 -0.24 7.43 -9.40
CA MET A 208 -0.20 5.99 -9.62
C MET A 208 -1.55 5.41 -10.06
N MET A 209 -2.66 5.91 -9.51
CA MET A 209 -4.00 5.51 -9.96
C MET A 209 -4.24 5.87 -11.43
N LEU A 210 -3.86 7.09 -11.86
CA LEU A 210 -4.00 7.50 -13.26
C LEU A 210 -3.10 6.69 -14.21
N MET A 211 -1.85 6.45 -13.82
CA MET A 211 -0.94 5.58 -14.58
C MET A 211 -1.49 4.15 -14.71
N GLY A 212 -2.04 3.60 -13.61
CA GLY A 212 -2.67 2.27 -13.63
C GLY A 212 -3.89 2.20 -14.55
N ALA A 213 -4.75 3.22 -14.54
CA ALA A 213 -5.88 3.32 -15.46
C ALA A 213 -5.42 3.42 -16.92
N SER A 214 -4.36 4.18 -17.19
CA SER A 214 -3.75 4.28 -18.51
C SER A 214 -3.21 2.94 -18.99
N LEU A 215 -2.44 2.24 -18.18
CA LEU A 215 -1.91 0.90 -18.51
C LEU A 215 -3.02 -0.14 -18.69
N MET A 216 -4.15 0.01 -18.04
CA MET A 216 -5.33 -0.82 -18.29
C MET A 216 -5.97 -0.51 -19.65
N ARG A 217 -6.04 0.76 -20.06
CA ARG A 217 -6.58 1.17 -21.38
C ARG A 217 -5.72 0.67 -22.53
N THR A 218 -4.38 0.66 -22.38
CA THR A 218 -3.45 0.17 -23.41
C THR A 218 -3.49 -1.36 -23.60
N GLY A 219 -4.13 -2.09 -22.70
CA GLY A 219 -4.05 -3.56 -22.67
C GLY A 219 -2.81 -4.10 -21.96
N TRP A 220 -1.90 -3.21 -21.50
CA TRP A 220 -0.68 -3.65 -20.81
C TRP A 220 -0.98 -4.43 -19.53
N LEU A 221 -1.88 -3.95 -18.67
CA LEU A 221 -2.35 -4.68 -17.48
C LEU A 221 -3.34 -5.80 -17.79
N LYS A 222 -3.70 -6.03 -19.06
CA LYS A 222 -4.47 -7.21 -19.49
C LYS A 222 -3.59 -8.36 -19.99
N GLY A 223 -2.29 -8.11 -20.18
CA GLY A 223 -1.36 -9.11 -20.69
C GLY A 223 -1.29 -9.18 -22.22
N GLU A 224 -1.69 -8.11 -22.94
CA GLU A 224 -1.81 -8.09 -24.40
C GLU A 224 -0.47 -7.85 -25.13
N PHE A 225 0.63 -7.68 -24.39
CA PHE A 225 1.97 -7.49 -24.97
C PHE A 225 2.79 -8.78 -24.96
N SER A 226 3.86 -8.82 -25.77
CA SER A 226 4.72 -10.00 -25.84
C SER A 226 5.45 -10.28 -24.52
N LEU A 227 5.67 -11.55 -24.19
CA LEU A 227 6.41 -11.96 -22.99
C LEU A 227 7.82 -11.38 -22.96
N ARG A 228 8.46 -11.24 -24.12
CA ARG A 228 9.79 -10.63 -24.24
C ARG A 228 9.75 -9.14 -23.85
N HIS A 229 8.71 -8.42 -24.27
CA HIS A 229 8.50 -7.03 -23.88
C HIS A 229 8.39 -6.90 -22.35
N TYR A 230 7.51 -7.69 -21.74
CA TYR A 230 7.34 -7.65 -20.27
C TYR A 230 8.63 -7.99 -19.52
N ARG A 231 9.36 -9.03 -19.91
CA ARG A 231 10.61 -9.43 -19.24
C ARG A 231 11.68 -8.34 -19.32
N ARG A 232 11.89 -7.76 -20.53
CA ARG A 232 12.89 -6.71 -20.72
C ARG A 232 12.51 -5.43 -19.99
N THR A 233 11.28 -4.99 -20.14
CA THR A 233 10.75 -3.81 -19.41
C THR A 233 10.82 -4.03 -17.90
N GLY A 234 10.41 -5.20 -17.44
CA GLY A 234 10.44 -5.52 -16.01
C GLY A 234 11.84 -5.51 -15.43
N ALA A 235 12.79 -6.21 -16.05
CA ALA A 235 14.18 -6.24 -15.60
C ALA A 235 14.80 -4.83 -15.62
N GLY A 236 14.61 -4.08 -16.72
CA GLY A 236 15.14 -2.71 -16.85
C GLY A 236 14.58 -1.75 -15.81
N LEU A 237 13.26 -1.78 -15.57
CA LEU A 237 12.61 -0.89 -14.60
C LEU A 237 12.98 -1.23 -13.14
N VAL A 238 13.06 -2.52 -12.80
CA VAL A 238 13.51 -2.93 -11.46
C VAL A 238 14.95 -2.51 -11.23
N LEU A 239 15.85 -2.76 -12.20
CA LEU A 239 17.24 -2.34 -12.11
C LEU A 239 17.37 -0.82 -11.97
N LEU A 240 16.65 -0.05 -12.80
CA LEU A 240 16.63 1.41 -12.73
C LEU A 240 16.17 1.89 -11.34
N GLY A 241 15.09 1.33 -10.81
CA GLY A 241 14.61 1.71 -9.48
C GLY A 241 15.61 1.38 -8.38
N VAL A 242 16.27 0.22 -8.45
CA VAL A 242 17.36 -0.13 -7.51
C VAL A 242 18.52 0.86 -7.61
N LEU A 243 18.96 1.20 -8.81
CA LEU A 243 20.05 2.16 -9.03
C LEU A 243 19.73 3.57 -8.52
N ILE A 244 18.45 3.99 -8.58
CA ILE A 244 18.01 5.29 -8.04
C ILE A 244 18.02 5.27 -6.50
N ASN A 245 17.54 4.20 -5.87
CA ASN A 245 17.36 4.17 -4.41
C ASN A 245 18.63 3.72 -3.65
N LEU A 246 19.45 2.87 -4.22
CA LEU A 246 20.62 2.30 -3.54
C LEU A 246 21.58 3.34 -2.97
N PRO A 247 21.94 4.44 -3.68
CA PRO A 247 22.77 5.48 -3.11
C PRO A 247 22.16 6.15 -1.87
N ALA A 248 20.83 6.34 -1.86
CA ALA A 248 20.14 6.92 -0.72
C ALA A 248 20.11 5.98 0.48
N VAL A 249 19.95 4.67 0.27
CA VAL A 249 20.05 3.66 1.34
C VAL A 249 21.45 3.66 1.96
N ILE A 250 22.49 3.69 1.13
CA ILE A 250 23.88 3.75 1.59
C ILE A 250 24.14 5.05 2.36
N ALA A 251 23.66 6.19 1.84
CA ALA A 251 23.84 7.48 2.49
C ALA A 251 23.17 7.50 3.87
N GLN A 252 21.90 7.06 3.98
CA GLN A 252 21.16 6.99 5.25
C GLN A 252 21.91 6.14 6.29
N TRP A 253 22.49 5.01 5.85
CA TRP A 253 23.28 4.16 6.73
C TRP A 253 24.54 4.87 7.26
N HIS A 254 25.27 5.55 6.38
CA HIS A 254 26.50 6.27 6.77
C HIS A 254 26.28 7.47 7.69
N ILE A 255 25.13 8.15 7.58
CA ILE A 255 24.76 9.27 8.45
C ILE A 255 23.90 8.85 9.64
N HIS A 256 23.85 7.55 9.94
CA HIS A 256 23.14 6.98 11.09
C HIS A 256 21.68 7.46 11.20
N TRP A 257 20.97 7.53 10.05
CA TRP A 257 19.57 7.96 9.96
C TRP A 257 19.28 9.32 10.59
N ASP A 258 20.21 10.25 10.45
CA ASP A 258 20.04 11.62 10.92
C ASP A 258 18.73 12.25 10.40
N TYR A 259 17.96 12.85 11.31
CA TYR A 259 16.63 13.39 11.00
C TYR A 259 16.66 14.41 9.87
N ARG A 260 17.61 15.35 9.90
CA ARG A 260 17.74 16.45 8.95
C ARG A 260 17.70 15.98 7.50
N TRP A 261 18.35 14.87 7.21
CA TRP A 261 18.49 14.35 5.85
C TRP A 261 17.50 13.23 5.56
N CYS A 262 17.22 12.36 6.54
CA CYS A 262 16.48 11.13 6.33
C CYS A 262 14.96 11.31 6.41
N ALA A 263 14.47 12.35 7.12
CA ALA A 263 13.02 12.53 7.26
C ALA A 263 12.33 12.91 5.94
N PHE A 264 13.04 13.63 5.05
CA PHE A 264 12.47 14.11 3.78
C PHE A 264 13.40 13.88 2.58
N LEU A 265 14.61 14.47 2.59
CA LEU A 265 15.46 14.56 1.39
C LEU A 265 15.91 13.20 0.87
N LEU A 266 16.38 12.30 1.73
CA LEU A 266 16.80 10.96 1.34
C LEU A 266 15.63 9.98 1.14
N GLN A 267 14.41 10.44 1.39
CA GLN A 267 13.21 9.71 0.97
C GLN A 267 12.86 9.96 -0.50
N VAL A 268 13.27 11.09 -1.08
CA VAL A 268 12.96 11.42 -2.47
C VAL A 268 13.43 10.35 -3.46
N PRO A 269 14.68 9.84 -3.40
CA PRO A 269 15.11 8.75 -4.28
C PRO A 269 14.29 7.46 -4.11
N ARG A 270 13.90 7.11 -2.87
CA ARG A 270 13.03 5.97 -2.60
C ARG A 270 11.66 6.12 -3.26
N GLU A 271 11.03 7.26 -3.07
CA GLU A 271 9.73 7.58 -3.67
C GLU A 271 9.83 7.65 -5.20
N LEU A 272 10.90 8.25 -5.73
CA LEU A 272 11.15 8.31 -7.18
C LEU A 272 11.34 6.90 -7.79
N SER A 273 11.98 6.00 -7.06
CA SER A 273 12.22 4.62 -7.52
C SER A 273 10.96 3.76 -7.55
N ALA A 274 9.96 4.10 -6.71
CA ALA A 274 8.79 3.25 -6.49
C ALA A 274 7.95 2.99 -7.74
N PRO A 275 7.58 3.96 -8.60
CA PRO A 275 6.85 3.68 -9.84
C PRO A 275 7.59 2.73 -10.79
N PHE A 276 8.91 2.90 -10.92
CA PHE A 276 9.73 2.04 -11.78
C PHE A 276 9.72 0.61 -11.28
N GLN A 277 10.02 0.38 -10.00
CA GLN A 277 10.01 -0.96 -9.44
C GLN A 277 8.61 -1.58 -9.44
N THR A 278 7.58 -0.81 -9.12
CA THR A 278 6.18 -1.25 -9.14
C THR A 278 5.74 -1.76 -10.50
N ILE A 279 5.95 -0.96 -11.55
CA ILE A 279 5.64 -1.36 -12.92
C ILE A 279 6.55 -2.51 -13.34
N GLY A 280 7.81 -2.49 -12.92
CA GLY A 280 8.77 -3.55 -13.15
C GLY A 280 8.34 -4.89 -12.54
N TYR A 281 7.87 -4.92 -11.30
CA TYR A 281 7.36 -6.14 -10.64
C TYR A 281 6.15 -6.69 -11.38
N ALA A 282 5.18 -5.83 -11.72
CA ALA A 282 4.04 -6.24 -12.53
C ALA A 282 4.48 -6.82 -13.87
N ALA A 283 5.40 -6.14 -14.56
CA ALA A 283 5.95 -6.61 -15.85
C ALA A 283 6.61 -7.99 -15.74
N LEU A 284 7.44 -8.21 -14.72
CA LEU A 284 8.08 -9.52 -14.51
C LEU A 284 7.04 -10.62 -14.27
N ILE A 285 5.99 -10.34 -13.50
CA ILE A 285 4.90 -11.31 -13.29
C ILE A 285 4.23 -11.66 -14.62
N TYR A 286 3.87 -10.67 -15.45
CA TYR A 286 3.28 -10.92 -16.76
C TYR A 286 4.27 -11.65 -17.69
N GLY A 287 5.54 -11.27 -17.68
CA GLY A 287 6.59 -11.86 -18.52
C GLY A 287 6.89 -13.33 -18.21
N PHE A 288 6.76 -13.73 -16.96
CA PHE A 288 6.97 -15.11 -16.49
C PHE A 288 5.66 -15.87 -16.23
N TRP A 289 4.51 -15.27 -16.57
CA TRP A 289 3.20 -15.85 -16.29
C TRP A 289 3.02 -17.31 -16.76
N PRO A 290 3.48 -17.74 -17.96
CA PRO A 290 3.33 -19.13 -18.39
C PRO A 290 4.01 -20.16 -17.47
N SER A 291 5.09 -19.77 -16.81
CA SER A 291 5.78 -20.61 -15.83
C SER A 291 5.15 -20.50 -14.43
N LEU A 292 4.83 -19.27 -14.02
CA LEU A 292 4.25 -18.98 -12.72
C LEU A 292 2.87 -19.61 -12.54
N SER A 293 2.01 -19.53 -13.56
CA SER A 293 0.63 -20.02 -13.50
C SER A 293 0.49 -21.53 -13.25
N ARG A 294 1.58 -22.29 -13.43
CA ARG A 294 1.63 -23.74 -13.17
C ARG A 294 1.82 -24.06 -11.67
N LEU A 295 2.24 -23.08 -10.87
CA LEU A 295 2.51 -23.28 -9.46
C LEU A 295 1.20 -23.14 -8.65
N TRP A 296 0.93 -24.10 -7.76
CA TRP A 296 -0.26 -24.06 -6.91
C TRP A 296 -0.32 -22.81 -6.03
N MET A 297 0.83 -22.32 -5.55
CA MET A 297 0.93 -21.10 -4.75
C MET A 297 0.43 -19.86 -5.51
N VAL A 298 0.64 -19.80 -6.82
CA VAL A 298 0.16 -18.69 -7.66
C VAL A 298 -1.36 -18.64 -7.66
N SER A 299 -2.01 -19.80 -7.75
CA SER A 299 -3.47 -19.89 -7.64
C SER A 299 -3.96 -19.46 -6.24
N ALA A 300 -3.28 -19.86 -5.18
CA ALA A 300 -3.62 -19.46 -3.82
C ALA A 300 -3.44 -17.94 -3.59
N ILE A 301 -2.35 -17.35 -4.08
CA ILE A 301 -2.12 -15.89 -4.02
C ILE A 301 -3.15 -15.13 -4.86
N ALA A 302 -3.55 -15.66 -6.02
CA ALA A 302 -4.65 -15.08 -6.79
C ALA A 302 -5.97 -15.09 -6.03
N CYS A 303 -6.23 -16.11 -5.20
CA CYS A 303 -7.37 -16.13 -4.27
C CYS A 303 -7.29 -14.99 -3.23
N VAL A 304 -6.10 -14.71 -2.68
CA VAL A 304 -5.89 -13.55 -1.78
C VAL A 304 -6.22 -12.26 -2.50
N GLY A 305 -5.76 -12.06 -3.73
CA GLY A 305 -6.05 -10.86 -4.52
C GLY A 305 -7.54 -10.68 -4.88
N ARG A 306 -8.28 -11.79 -5.00
CA ARG A 306 -9.74 -11.77 -5.14
C ARG A 306 -10.46 -11.25 -3.90
N MET A 307 -9.87 -11.45 -2.75
CA MET A 307 -10.36 -11.10 -1.43
C MET A 307 -9.46 -10.04 -0.78
N ALA A 308 -8.97 -9.08 -1.58
CA ALA A 308 -7.98 -8.09 -1.15
C ALA A 308 -8.42 -7.29 0.08
N LEU A 309 -9.67 -6.81 0.11
CA LEU A 309 -10.22 -6.07 1.24
C LEU A 309 -10.36 -6.95 2.48
N SER A 310 -10.93 -8.15 2.32
CA SER A 310 -11.08 -9.12 3.41
C SER A 310 -9.73 -9.51 4.00
N ASN A 311 -8.73 -9.76 3.15
CA ASN A 311 -7.39 -10.12 3.60
C ASN A 311 -6.65 -8.97 4.28
N TYR A 312 -6.78 -7.74 3.78
CA TYR A 312 -6.21 -6.56 4.42
C TYR A 312 -6.75 -6.37 5.84
N LEU A 313 -8.08 -6.43 6.03
CA LEU A 313 -8.68 -6.31 7.34
C LEU A 313 -8.40 -7.53 8.24
N LEU A 314 -8.28 -8.73 7.67
CA LEU A 314 -7.83 -9.92 8.42
C LEU A 314 -6.40 -9.76 8.94
N GLN A 315 -5.47 -9.21 8.14
CA GLN A 315 -4.12 -8.88 8.61
C GLN A 315 -4.15 -7.92 9.79
N THR A 316 -4.95 -6.85 9.70
CA THR A 316 -5.14 -5.92 10.83
C THR A 316 -5.66 -6.64 12.07
N LEU A 317 -6.69 -7.46 11.94
CA LEU A 317 -7.28 -8.19 13.06
C LEU A 317 -6.26 -9.12 13.74
N ILE A 318 -5.51 -9.89 12.95
CA ILE A 318 -4.48 -10.79 13.49
C ILE A 318 -3.38 -9.99 14.16
N CYS A 319 -2.82 -8.99 13.49
CA CYS A 319 -1.69 -8.24 14.02
C CYS A 319 -2.05 -7.40 15.25
N THR A 320 -3.20 -6.72 15.26
CA THR A 320 -3.65 -5.98 16.45
C THR A 320 -3.94 -6.92 17.63
N THR A 321 -4.45 -8.12 17.37
CA THR A 321 -4.64 -9.14 18.41
C THR A 321 -3.29 -9.60 18.97
N LEU A 322 -2.32 -9.94 18.12
CA LEU A 322 -0.99 -10.39 18.56
C LEU A 322 -0.24 -9.29 19.32
N PHE A 323 -0.12 -8.12 18.72
CA PHE A 323 0.77 -7.09 19.26
C PHE A 323 0.11 -6.27 20.39
N TYR A 324 -1.19 -5.98 20.30
CA TYR A 324 -1.85 -5.11 21.28
C TYR A 324 -2.60 -5.91 22.35
N ARG A 325 -3.38 -6.95 21.98
CA ARG A 325 -4.15 -7.74 22.96
C ARG A 325 -3.28 -8.73 23.73
N PHE A 326 -2.35 -9.41 23.05
CA PHE A 326 -1.41 -10.34 23.71
C PHE A 326 -0.15 -9.63 24.24
N GLY A 327 -0.03 -8.32 24.04
CA GLY A 327 1.04 -7.52 24.62
C GLY A 327 2.42 -7.76 24.01
N LEU A 328 2.48 -8.15 22.74
CA LEU A 328 3.74 -8.41 22.04
C LEU A 328 4.36 -7.13 21.43
N PHE A 329 3.72 -5.98 21.59
CA PHE A 329 4.21 -4.68 21.12
C PHE A 329 5.55 -4.32 21.78
N MET A 330 6.55 -3.93 20.99
CA MET A 330 7.92 -3.61 21.42
C MET A 330 8.68 -4.78 22.07
N LYS A 331 8.29 -6.03 21.80
CA LYS A 331 8.98 -7.22 22.37
C LYS A 331 10.00 -7.84 21.41
N PHE A 332 9.99 -7.49 20.14
CA PHE A 332 10.79 -8.11 19.11
C PHE A 332 11.54 -7.08 18.29
N ASP A 333 12.71 -7.46 17.78
CA ASP A 333 13.46 -6.72 16.78
C ASP A 333 12.81 -6.80 15.40
N ARG A 334 13.29 -5.98 14.48
CA ARG A 334 12.77 -5.88 13.12
C ARG A 334 12.87 -7.19 12.34
N LEU A 335 13.98 -7.92 12.50
CA LEU A 335 14.18 -9.20 11.83
C LEU A 335 13.20 -10.26 12.35
N THR A 336 13.04 -10.36 13.67
CA THR A 336 12.09 -11.29 14.28
C THR A 336 10.65 -10.99 13.89
N LEU A 337 10.30 -9.71 13.75
CA LEU A 337 8.96 -9.32 13.26
C LEU A 337 8.68 -9.87 11.86
N LEU A 338 9.66 -9.96 10.97
CA LEU A 338 9.46 -10.60 9.66
C LEU A 338 9.08 -12.07 9.76
N ALA A 339 9.52 -12.78 10.81
CA ALA A 339 9.10 -14.17 11.02
C ALA A 339 7.59 -14.29 11.29
N PHE A 340 6.95 -13.29 11.91
CA PHE A 340 5.50 -13.25 12.10
C PHE A 340 4.72 -13.06 10.78
N VAL A 341 5.35 -12.53 9.74
CA VAL A 341 4.70 -12.39 8.43
C VAL A 341 4.32 -13.73 7.83
N ILE A 342 5.17 -14.75 8.00
CA ILE A 342 4.97 -16.10 7.44
C ILE A 342 3.66 -16.74 7.92
N PRO A 343 3.39 -16.87 9.23
CA PRO A 343 2.13 -17.45 9.71
C PRO A 343 0.91 -16.59 9.33
N VAL A 344 1.03 -15.25 9.31
CA VAL A 344 -0.08 -14.38 8.87
C VAL A 344 -0.38 -14.61 7.39
N TRP A 345 0.63 -14.72 6.53
CA TRP A 345 0.44 -15.11 5.12
C TRP A 345 -0.20 -16.48 4.97
N ALA A 346 0.22 -17.46 5.77
CA ALA A 346 -0.37 -18.81 5.75
C ALA A 346 -1.87 -18.74 6.08
N VAL A 347 -2.28 -17.95 7.07
CA VAL A 347 -3.70 -17.73 7.40
C VAL A 347 -4.43 -17.03 6.25
N ASN A 348 -3.87 -15.97 5.64
CA ASN A 348 -4.47 -15.30 4.50
C ASN A 348 -4.70 -16.28 3.32
N LEU A 349 -3.68 -17.08 2.99
CA LEU A 349 -3.76 -18.08 1.91
C LEU A 349 -4.82 -19.14 2.20
N ALA A 350 -4.75 -19.75 3.40
CA ALA A 350 -5.70 -20.78 3.82
C ALA A 350 -7.14 -20.25 3.83
N PHE A 351 -7.36 -19.10 4.45
CA PHE A 351 -8.66 -18.45 4.49
C PHE A 351 -9.20 -18.19 3.08
N SER A 352 -8.39 -17.62 2.19
CA SER A 352 -8.82 -17.28 0.84
C SER A 352 -9.15 -18.50 -0.01
N VAL A 353 -8.30 -19.52 0.05
CA VAL A 353 -8.52 -20.77 -0.71
C VAL A 353 -9.75 -21.51 -0.20
N LEU A 354 -9.89 -21.66 1.12
CA LEU A 354 -11.03 -22.36 1.73
C LEU A 354 -12.34 -21.59 1.47
N TRP A 355 -12.35 -20.29 1.69
CA TRP A 355 -13.54 -19.45 1.49
C TRP A 355 -14.04 -19.52 0.04
N LEU A 356 -13.13 -19.36 -0.92
CA LEU A 356 -13.48 -19.33 -2.34
C LEU A 356 -13.87 -20.69 -2.94
N ARG A 357 -13.73 -21.79 -2.18
CA ARG A 357 -14.34 -23.08 -2.56
C ARG A 357 -15.84 -23.06 -2.45
N TYR A 358 -16.38 -22.30 -1.48
CA TYR A 358 -17.82 -22.25 -1.20
C TYR A 358 -18.47 -20.98 -1.70
N PHE A 359 -17.73 -19.88 -1.79
CA PHE A 359 -18.25 -18.55 -2.15
C PHE A 359 -17.53 -17.97 -3.36
N ARG A 360 -18.23 -17.16 -4.16
CA ARG A 360 -17.67 -16.55 -5.38
C ARG A 360 -16.80 -15.33 -5.13
N GLN A 361 -16.89 -14.71 -3.98
CA GLN A 361 -16.17 -13.47 -3.58
C GLN A 361 -15.94 -13.46 -2.07
N GLY A 362 -15.01 -12.64 -1.60
CA GLY A 362 -14.72 -12.50 -0.17
C GLY A 362 -15.90 -11.93 0.61
N PRO A 363 -15.95 -12.16 1.94
CA PRO A 363 -17.07 -11.71 2.77
C PRO A 363 -17.24 -10.19 2.75
N LEU A 364 -16.17 -9.43 2.91
CA LEU A 364 -16.23 -7.96 2.92
C LEU A 364 -16.43 -7.37 1.52
N GLU A 365 -15.89 -8.01 0.49
CA GLU A 365 -16.16 -7.66 -0.91
C GLU A 365 -17.65 -7.85 -1.24
N TRP A 366 -18.27 -8.89 -0.69
CA TRP A 366 -19.69 -9.13 -0.85
C TRP A 366 -20.53 -8.06 -0.14
N VAL A 367 -20.24 -7.78 1.14
CA VAL A 367 -20.91 -6.73 1.91
C VAL A 367 -20.78 -5.38 1.20
N TRP A 368 -19.56 -4.99 0.83
CA TRP A 368 -19.29 -3.75 0.14
C TRP A 368 -20.05 -3.64 -1.19
N ARG A 369 -20.14 -4.73 -1.96
CA ARG A 369 -20.91 -4.77 -3.20
C ARG A 369 -22.41 -4.62 -2.96
N GLN A 370 -22.98 -5.27 -1.93
CA GLN A 370 -24.38 -5.15 -1.57
C GLN A 370 -24.73 -3.73 -1.12
N LEU A 371 -23.94 -3.15 -0.26
CA LEU A 371 -24.11 -1.77 0.19
C LEU A 371 -23.99 -0.77 -0.97
N THR A 372 -23.02 -0.98 -1.88
CA THR A 372 -22.86 -0.17 -3.08
C THR A 372 -24.12 -0.23 -3.97
N ALA A 373 -24.68 -1.41 -4.17
CA ALA A 373 -25.90 -1.59 -4.96
C ALA A 373 -27.09 -0.84 -4.34
N ARG A 374 -27.26 -0.95 -3.02
CA ARG A 374 -28.33 -0.24 -2.30
C ARG A 374 -28.12 1.28 -2.37
N ALA A 375 -26.92 1.78 -2.08
CA ALA A 375 -26.63 3.21 -2.07
C ALA A 375 -26.69 3.86 -3.47
N SER A 376 -26.35 3.11 -4.52
CA SER A 376 -26.41 3.59 -5.91
C SER A 376 -27.78 3.47 -6.56
N GLY A 377 -28.70 2.69 -5.98
CA GLY A 377 -29.99 2.36 -6.58
C GLY A 377 -29.89 1.42 -7.80
N ILE A 378 -28.72 0.77 -8.02
CA ILE A 378 -28.48 -0.08 -9.19
C ILE A 378 -28.62 -1.56 -8.77
N SER A 379 -29.57 -2.27 -9.41
CA SER A 379 -29.78 -3.68 -9.14
C SER A 379 -28.59 -4.55 -9.56
N LEU A 380 -28.24 -5.53 -8.72
CA LEU A 380 -27.18 -6.51 -9.02
C LEU A 380 -27.55 -7.47 -10.17
N LYS A 381 -28.86 -7.66 -10.44
CA LYS A 381 -29.35 -8.50 -11.55
C LYS A 381 -28.94 -7.95 -12.94
N ASN A 382 -28.79 -6.63 -13.07
CA ASN A 382 -28.36 -5.98 -14.32
C ASN A 382 -26.84 -5.97 -14.52
N THR A 383 -26.09 -6.58 -13.62
CA THR A 383 -24.60 -6.54 -13.64
C THR A 383 -23.97 -7.86 -14.11
N SER A 384 -24.78 -8.82 -14.54
CA SER A 384 -24.33 -10.13 -15.06
C SER A 384 -24.35 -10.24 -16.60
N ARG A 385 -24.68 -9.14 -17.32
CA ARG A 385 -24.56 -9.05 -18.78
C ARG A 385 -23.28 -8.38 -19.23
#